data_eb82cb8333cd358177afaba97de0a8a5
#
_entry.id   eb82cb8333cd358177afaba97de0a8a5
#
_cell.length_a   1.000
_cell.length_b   1.000
_cell.length_c   1.000
_cell.angle_alpha   90.00
_cell.angle_beta   90.00
_cell.angle_gamma   90.00
#
_symmetry.space_group_name_H-M   'P 1'
#
loop_
_entity.id
_entity.type
_entity.pdbx_description
1 polymer ?
#
loop_
_entity_poly.entity_id
_entity_poly.type
_entity_poly.pdbx_seq_one_letter_code
_entity_poly.pdbx_strand_id
1 'polypeptide(L)'
;MTTAELKITSNYIQALASGHDATERIGLFLSSLLSTNKKEDDFEREKSVSCKLTFTKKELNKMSKTFKTEFVSNGFAAHVLKRQRSKNCFIFVVRYRRGEYDIYVSANTMEKAKERFIEATSPQNIDKYRVKKKGGEKHSFEKITREWLASKDGTIDPRTLRDYVMNCETRIIPVLGERKISSITTNDLKQIIDSHQGRVIETLQTILKGIMHYAIANGEIMYNPMQAIKFKKAKRETRRALTIKEQATFHERIYLPEFAPYRKLLLLQYYFGLRPVELTDARFEGDFLIALNAKHKTSDGDKVYKKIPLPKQARVHIDITEPIECPFALDTLNRIFKKVLQDKEVTQYYLRHTYATTCVQYVRPDIVDTWMGDSSERLVGRVYTHFPDKFMTAQMDLVQFEF
;
A
#
# COMPACT_ATOMS: atom_id res chain seq x y z
N MET A 1 -7.03 33.90 18.85
CA MET A 1 -8.14 32.95 18.63
C MET A 1 -9.17 33.14 19.73
N THR A 2 -10.40 33.46 19.35
CA THR A 2 -11.50 33.61 20.29
C THR A 2 -12.02 32.23 20.72
N THR A 3 -12.71 32.15 21.87
CA THR A 3 -13.30 30.87 22.35
C THR A 3 -14.27 30.23 21.36
N ALA A 4 -14.86 31.05 20.48
CA ALA A 4 -15.72 30.59 19.37
C ALA A 4 -14.91 29.89 18.25
N GLU A 5 -13.75 30.41 17.89
CA GLU A 5 -12.86 29.80 16.89
C GLU A 5 -12.29 28.46 17.35
N LEU A 6 -12.00 28.31 18.64
CA LEU A 6 -11.57 27.04 19.24
C LEU A 6 -12.70 25.98 19.27
N LYS A 7 -13.94 26.37 19.53
CA LYS A 7 -15.10 25.46 19.50
C LYS A 7 -15.42 24.99 18.06
N ILE A 8 -15.31 25.90 17.08
CA ILE A 8 -15.55 25.57 15.66
C ILE A 8 -14.49 24.58 15.16
N THR A 9 -13.22 24.78 15.52
CA THR A 9 -12.12 23.87 15.15
C THR A 9 -12.27 22.50 15.81
N SER A 10 -12.68 22.45 17.07
CA SER A 10 -12.90 21.20 17.81
C SER A 10 -14.06 20.38 17.23
N ASN A 11 -15.17 21.00 16.89
CA ASN A 11 -16.32 20.34 16.27
C ASN A 11 -16.02 19.84 14.85
N TYR A 12 -15.17 20.56 14.10
CA TYR A 12 -14.71 20.14 12.78
C TYR A 12 -13.76 18.94 12.87
N ILE A 13 -12.85 18.92 13.81
CA ILE A 13 -11.95 17.78 14.06
C ILE A 13 -12.73 16.55 14.51
N GLN A 14 -13.76 16.72 15.34
CA GLN A 14 -14.61 15.63 15.81
C GLN A 14 -15.48 15.04 14.68
N ALA A 15 -16.00 15.89 13.78
CA ALA A 15 -16.72 15.45 12.58
C ALA A 15 -15.82 14.72 11.57
N LEU A 16 -14.56 15.12 11.45
CA LEU A 16 -13.55 14.43 10.64
C LEU A 16 -13.17 13.05 11.20
N ALA A 17 -13.21 12.88 12.50
CA ALA A 17 -12.90 11.62 13.19
C ALA A 17 -14.03 10.59 13.13
N SER A 18 -15.29 11.02 12.93
CA SER A 18 -16.49 10.17 12.98
C SER A 18 -16.82 9.39 11.70
N GLY A 19 -15.98 9.47 10.65
CA GLY A 19 -16.13 8.61 9.46
C GLY A 19 -17.29 8.92 8.48
N HIS A 20 -18.06 9.97 8.70
CA HIS A 20 -19.21 10.34 7.87
C HIS A 20 -18.84 10.97 6.52
N ASP A 21 -19.71 10.89 5.51
CA ASP A 21 -19.47 11.42 4.16
C ASP A 21 -19.30 12.96 4.18
N ALA A 22 -18.48 13.49 3.27
CA ALA A 22 -18.08 14.90 3.21
C ALA A 22 -19.29 15.86 3.05
N THR A 23 -20.38 15.41 2.43
CA THR A 23 -21.61 16.20 2.20
C THR A 23 -22.43 16.34 3.48
N GLU A 24 -22.51 15.28 4.27
CA GLU A 24 -23.16 15.27 5.59
C GLU A 24 -22.40 16.15 6.60
N ARG A 25 -21.08 16.17 6.50
CA ARG A 25 -20.18 16.98 7.34
C ARG A 25 -20.32 18.48 7.09
N ILE A 26 -20.47 18.88 5.82
CA ILE A 26 -20.76 20.27 5.46
C ILE A 26 -22.16 20.67 5.94
N GLY A 27 -23.14 19.78 5.84
CA GLY A 27 -24.49 19.98 6.33
C GLY A 27 -24.53 20.15 7.86
N LEU A 28 -23.83 19.30 8.61
CA LEU A 28 -23.71 19.36 10.06
C LEU A 28 -22.95 20.63 10.51
N PHE A 29 -21.93 21.03 9.78
CA PHE A 29 -21.18 22.26 10.03
C PHE A 29 -22.03 23.52 9.80
N LEU A 30 -22.78 23.56 8.69
CA LEU A 30 -23.70 24.68 8.36
C LEU A 30 -24.88 24.74 9.33
N SER A 31 -25.44 23.61 9.75
CA SER A 31 -26.50 23.57 10.77
C SER A 31 -26.01 23.99 12.15
N SER A 32 -24.77 23.68 12.51
CA SER A 32 -24.11 24.16 13.73
C SER A 32 -23.89 25.68 13.71
N LEU A 33 -23.50 26.25 12.57
CA LEU A 33 -23.37 27.69 12.37
C LEU A 33 -24.70 28.43 12.46
N LEU A 34 -25.76 27.84 11.93
CA LEU A 34 -27.11 28.42 11.94
C LEU A 34 -27.79 28.31 13.31
N SER A 35 -27.45 27.29 14.10
CA SER A 35 -27.99 27.13 15.46
C SER A 35 -27.34 28.05 16.49
N THR A 36 -26.11 28.52 16.25
CA THR A 36 -25.43 29.51 17.12
C THR A 36 -25.89 30.95 16.87
N ASN A 37 -26.57 31.25 15.74
CA ASN A 37 -27.08 32.57 15.39
C ASN A 37 -28.55 32.82 15.84
N LYS A 38 -29.16 31.92 16.64
CA LYS A 38 -30.55 32.07 17.13
C LYS A 38 -30.67 32.52 18.60
N LYS A 39 -29.74 33.31 19.10
CA LYS A 39 -29.91 34.08 20.35
C LYS A 39 -29.11 35.36 20.23
N GLU A 40 -29.76 36.38 19.77
CA GLU A 40 -29.71 37.77 20.23
C GLU A 40 -30.38 38.65 19.17
N ASP A 41 -31.55 39.16 19.53
CA ASP A 41 -32.20 40.31 18.87
C ASP A 41 -31.38 41.56 19.15
N ASP A 42 -31.20 42.37 18.16
CA ASP A 42 -31.27 43.78 18.03
C ASP A 42 -30.17 44.44 17.18
N PHE A 43 -30.64 45.18 16.19
CA PHE A 43 -30.11 46.39 15.54
C PHE A 43 -28.88 46.33 14.63
N GLU A 44 -29.21 46.50 13.36
CA GLU A 44 -28.48 47.21 12.28
C GLU A 44 -26.94 47.12 12.26
N ARG A 45 -26.42 46.39 11.28
CA ARG A 45 -25.54 46.89 10.20
C ARG A 45 -25.03 45.73 9.32
N GLU A 46 -25.35 45.77 8.06
CA GLU A 46 -24.65 45.01 7.04
C GLU A 46 -23.14 45.22 7.15
N LYS A 47 -22.42 44.24 7.62
CA LYS A 47 -21.00 44.02 7.34
C LYS A 47 -20.84 42.56 6.90
N SER A 48 -20.63 42.41 5.61
CA SER A 48 -20.18 41.13 5.05
C SER A 48 -18.98 40.59 5.82
N VAL A 49 -19.19 39.59 6.66
CA VAL A 49 -18.11 38.86 7.31
C VAL A 49 -17.49 37.96 6.25
N SER A 50 -16.49 38.48 5.56
CA SER A 50 -15.60 37.67 4.72
C SER A 50 -14.74 36.80 5.62
N CYS A 51 -15.19 35.57 5.88
CA CYS A 51 -14.39 34.56 6.56
C CYS A 51 -13.33 34.05 5.57
N LYS A 52 -12.13 34.63 5.58
CA LYS A 52 -10.97 34.13 4.83
C LYS A 52 -10.48 32.86 5.51
N LEU A 53 -10.99 31.70 5.05
CA LEU A 53 -10.42 30.41 5.37
C LEU A 53 -9.09 30.28 4.58
N THR A 54 -7.97 30.43 5.26
CA THR A 54 -6.65 30.18 4.69
C THR A 54 -6.35 28.70 4.77
N PHE A 55 -6.53 28.02 3.66
CA PHE A 55 -6.12 26.61 3.53
C PHE A 55 -4.64 26.52 3.15
N THR A 56 -3.93 25.57 3.76
CA THR A 56 -2.56 25.25 3.34
C THR A 56 -2.54 24.70 1.92
N LYS A 57 -1.43 24.89 1.21
CA LYS A 57 -1.25 24.38 -0.19
C LYS A 57 -1.50 22.85 -0.30
N LYS A 58 -1.35 22.11 0.82
CA LYS A 58 -1.58 20.67 0.92
C LYS A 58 -3.08 20.34 1.04
N GLU A 59 -3.84 21.18 1.72
CA GLU A 59 -5.30 21.07 1.85
C GLU A 59 -5.99 21.51 0.57
N LEU A 60 -5.55 22.61 -0.06
CA LEU A 60 -6.01 23.02 -1.38
C LEU A 60 -5.76 21.94 -2.45
N ASN A 61 -4.62 21.25 -2.43
CA ASN A 61 -4.35 20.13 -3.31
C ASN A 61 -5.18 18.88 -3.00
N LYS A 62 -5.59 18.67 -1.75
CA LYS A 62 -6.53 17.62 -1.36
C LYS A 62 -7.96 17.95 -1.74
N MET A 63 -8.35 19.22 -1.64
CA MET A 63 -9.67 19.73 -2.07
C MET A 63 -9.79 19.82 -3.60
N SER A 64 -8.72 20.15 -4.33
CA SER A 64 -8.73 20.20 -5.80
C SER A 64 -8.89 18.84 -6.48
N LYS A 65 -8.69 17.74 -5.73
CA LYS A 65 -8.88 16.37 -6.24
C LYS A 65 -10.33 15.88 -6.22
N THR A 66 -11.26 16.60 -5.59
CA THR A 66 -12.65 16.13 -5.43
C THR A 66 -13.68 17.27 -5.46
N PHE A 67 -13.66 18.12 -6.47
CA PHE A 67 -14.87 18.88 -6.79
C PHE A 67 -15.87 17.92 -7.45
N LYS A 68 -16.77 17.36 -6.64
CA LYS A 68 -17.91 16.59 -7.11
C LYS A 68 -19.08 17.55 -7.25
N THR A 69 -19.37 18.01 -8.47
CA THR A 69 -20.63 18.69 -8.75
C THR A 69 -21.68 17.63 -9.01
N GLU A 70 -22.70 17.55 -8.18
CA GLU A 70 -23.84 16.65 -8.39
C GLU A 70 -24.63 17.14 -9.60
N PHE A 71 -25.02 16.22 -10.45
CA PHE A 71 -25.80 16.47 -11.64
C PHE A 71 -26.86 15.39 -11.79
N VAL A 72 -28.12 15.83 -11.88
CA VAL A 72 -29.26 14.93 -12.03
C VAL A 72 -29.83 15.08 -13.42
N SER A 73 -30.03 13.98 -14.13
CA SER A 73 -30.69 13.94 -15.42
C SER A 73 -31.48 12.64 -15.59
N ASN A 74 -32.71 12.75 -16.07
CA ASN A 74 -33.60 11.60 -16.33
C ASN A 74 -33.71 10.64 -15.13
N GLY A 75 -33.69 11.14 -13.89
CA GLY A 75 -33.75 10.33 -12.67
C GLY A 75 -32.40 9.74 -12.22
N PHE A 76 -31.31 10.03 -12.93
CA PHE A 76 -29.96 9.55 -12.57
C PHE A 76 -29.15 10.69 -11.93
N ALA A 77 -28.82 10.53 -10.64
CA ALA A 77 -27.96 11.45 -9.92
C ALA A 77 -26.48 11.01 -10.05
N ALA A 78 -25.70 11.76 -10.79
CA ALA A 78 -24.29 11.48 -11.06
C ALA A 78 -23.39 12.62 -10.59
N HIS A 79 -22.10 12.36 -10.48
CA HIS A 79 -21.10 13.35 -10.13
C HIS A 79 -20.22 13.67 -11.33
N VAL A 80 -20.00 14.96 -11.58
CA VAL A 80 -19.02 15.44 -12.57
C VAL A 80 -17.64 15.52 -11.89
N LEU A 81 -16.67 14.82 -12.42
CA LEU A 81 -15.30 14.80 -11.95
C LEU A 81 -14.39 15.42 -12.99
N LYS A 82 -13.53 16.35 -12.59
CA LYS A 82 -12.44 16.85 -13.42
C LYS A 82 -11.23 15.94 -13.23
N ARG A 83 -10.73 15.32 -14.30
CA ARG A 83 -9.53 14.47 -14.28
C ARG A 83 -8.44 15.04 -15.15
N GLN A 84 -7.23 15.05 -14.66
CA GLN A 84 -6.05 15.42 -15.44
C GLN A 84 -5.61 14.21 -16.29
N ARG A 85 -5.50 14.43 -17.60
CA ARG A 85 -5.06 13.44 -18.59
C ARG A 85 -3.57 13.59 -18.91
N SER A 86 -3.05 14.82 -18.93
CA SER A 86 -1.63 15.15 -19.11
C SER A 86 -1.33 16.49 -18.43
N LYS A 87 -0.07 16.95 -18.47
CA LYS A 87 0.41 18.13 -17.71
C LYS A 87 -0.47 19.41 -17.88
N ASN A 88 -1.11 19.59 -19.05
CA ASN A 88 -2.00 20.73 -19.33
C ASN A 88 -3.35 20.32 -19.94
N CYS A 89 -3.73 19.05 -19.86
CA CYS A 89 -4.98 18.55 -20.43
C CYS A 89 -5.86 17.96 -19.35
N PHE A 90 -7.09 18.45 -19.28
CA PHE A 90 -8.12 17.96 -18.36
C PHE A 90 -9.29 17.39 -19.15
N ILE A 91 -9.94 16.38 -18.61
CA ILE A 91 -11.21 15.85 -19.07
C ILE A 91 -12.23 15.91 -17.95
N PHE A 92 -13.48 16.12 -18.32
CA PHE A 92 -14.61 16.03 -17.40
C PHE A 92 -15.27 14.67 -17.60
N VAL A 93 -15.50 13.98 -16.49
CA VAL A 93 -16.07 12.63 -16.45
C VAL A 93 -17.35 12.69 -15.64
N VAL A 94 -18.43 12.18 -16.21
CA VAL A 94 -19.68 11.93 -15.48
C VAL A 94 -19.85 10.43 -15.35
N ARG A 95 -19.99 9.95 -14.12
CA ARG A 95 -20.17 8.53 -13.84
C ARG A 95 -21.37 8.32 -12.93
N TYR A 96 -22.22 7.41 -13.35
CA TYR A 96 -23.29 6.85 -12.54
C TYR A 96 -23.09 5.33 -12.47
N ARG A 97 -23.05 4.78 -11.27
CA ARG A 97 -22.92 3.34 -11.05
C ARG A 97 -23.80 2.96 -9.86
N ARG A 98 -25.08 2.72 -10.10
CA ARG A 98 -26.04 2.25 -9.10
C ARG A 98 -27.07 1.35 -9.75
N GLY A 99 -27.53 0.32 -9.03
CA GLY A 99 -28.55 -0.59 -9.52
C GLY A 99 -28.12 -1.33 -10.79
N GLU A 100 -28.95 -1.24 -11.83
CA GLU A 100 -28.75 -1.96 -13.09
C GLU A 100 -27.93 -1.19 -14.14
N TYR A 101 -27.39 -0.01 -13.82
CA TYR A 101 -26.74 0.84 -14.81
C TYR A 101 -25.32 1.23 -14.37
N ASP A 102 -24.36 1.14 -15.29
CA ASP A 102 -23.01 1.72 -15.18
C ASP A 102 -22.77 2.64 -16.38
N ILE A 103 -22.95 3.94 -16.17
CA ILE A 103 -22.84 4.97 -17.21
C ILE A 103 -21.55 5.73 -16.97
N TYR A 104 -20.68 5.71 -17.96
CA TYR A 104 -19.43 6.45 -17.96
C TYR A 104 -19.33 7.27 -19.24
N VAL A 105 -19.31 8.58 -19.11
CA VAL A 105 -19.11 9.51 -20.23
C VAL A 105 -18.02 10.51 -19.89
N SER A 106 -17.30 10.96 -20.90
CA SER A 106 -16.24 11.96 -20.74
C SER A 106 -16.21 12.93 -21.90
N ALA A 107 -15.79 14.16 -21.64
CA ALA A 107 -15.58 15.19 -22.64
C ALA A 107 -14.51 16.19 -22.20
N ASN A 108 -14.07 17.05 -23.12
CA ASN A 108 -13.06 18.07 -22.83
C ASN A 108 -13.64 19.28 -22.08
N THR A 109 -14.96 19.46 -22.09
CA THR A 109 -15.67 20.49 -21.30
C THR A 109 -16.70 19.83 -20.39
N MET A 110 -17.07 20.53 -19.32
CA MET A 110 -18.06 20.06 -18.36
C MET A 110 -19.46 20.00 -19.00
N GLU A 111 -19.81 20.99 -19.80
CA GLU A 111 -21.08 21.11 -20.51
C GLU A 111 -21.27 19.90 -21.44
N LYS A 112 -20.27 19.63 -22.30
CA LYS A 112 -20.30 18.48 -23.21
C LYS A 112 -20.32 17.15 -22.50
N ALA A 113 -19.70 17.04 -21.29
CA ALA A 113 -19.77 15.82 -20.50
C ALA A 113 -21.19 15.62 -19.96
N LYS A 114 -21.87 16.69 -19.53
CA LYS A 114 -23.26 16.64 -19.08
C LYS A 114 -24.21 16.32 -20.23
N GLU A 115 -24.06 16.96 -21.40
CA GLU A 115 -24.85 16.65 -22.59
C GLU A 115 -24.78 15.18 -22.99
N ARG A 116 -23.56 14.60 -23.03
CA ARG A 116 -23.37 13.19 -23.30
C ARG A 116 -24.01 12.29 -22.24
N PHE A 117 -24.06 12.74 -21.00
CA PHE A 117 -24.72 12.00 -19.94
C PHE A 117 -26.25 12.07 -20.09
N ILE A 118 -26.82 13.22 -20.46
CA ILE A 118 -28.25 13.39 -20.78
C ILE A 118 -28.62 12.46 -21.94
N GLU A 119 -27.82 12.43 -22.98
CA GLU A 119 -28.04 11.54 -24.13
C GLU A 119 -27.95 10.06 -23.73
N ALA A 120 -26.95 9.70 -22.94
CA ALA A 120 -26.77 8.33 -22.44
C ALA A 120 -27.92 7.87 -21.54
N THR A 121 -28.50 8.78 -20.75
CA THR A 121 -29.63 8.50 -19.84
C THR A 121 -31.00 8.64 -20.51
N SER A 122 -31.05 8.99 -21.79
CA SER A 122 -32.30 9.05 -22.53
C SER A 122 -32.97 7.68 -22.65
N PRO A 123 -34.32 7.59 -22.70
CA PRO A 123 -35.04 6.32 -22.83
C PRO A 123 -34.58 5.45 -24.00
N GLN A 124 -34.10 6.09 -25.08
CA GLN A 124 -33.62 5.39 -26.27
C GLN A 124 -32.24 4.78 -26.15
N ASN A 125 -31.39 5.30 -25.23
CA ASN A 125 -30.01 4.91 -25.11
C ASN A 125 -29.67 4.20 -23.81
N ILE A 126 -30.51 4.32 -22.78
CA ILE A 126 -30.21 3.86 -21.43
C ILE A 126 -29.94 2.33 -21.36
N ASP A 127 -30.63 1.54 -22.18
CA ASP A 127 -30.44 0.10 -22.20
C ASP A 127 -29.02 -0.34 -22.65
N LYS A 128 -28.30 0.54 -23.39
CA LYS A 128 -26.91 0.30 -23.76
C LYS A 128 -25.96 0.30 -22.55
N TYR A 129 -26.37 0.99 -21.47
CA TYR A 129 -25.60 1.15 -20.24
C TYR A 129 -26.14 0.27 -19.10
N ARG A 130 -27.15 -0.53 -19.41
CA ARG A 130 -27.65 -1.54 -18.48
C ARG A 130 -26.50 -2.50 -18.21
N VAL A 131 -26.06 -2.58 -16.96
CA VAL A 131 -25.15 -3.62 -16.52
C VAL A 131 -25.88 -4.91 -16.81
N LYS A 132 -25.49 -5.63 -17.87
CA LYS A 132 -25.93 -7.00 -18.01
C LYS A 132 -25.57 -7.63 -16.69
N LYS A 133 -26.57 -7.90 -15.83
CA LYS A 133 -26.41 -8.79 -14.70
C LYS A 133 -25.84 -10.02 -15.36
N LYS A 134 -24.52 -10.19 -15.30
CA LYS A 134 -23.91 -11.46 -15.59
C LYS A 134 -24.58 -12.37 -14.59
N GLY A 135 -25.62 -13.04 -15.04
CA GLY A 135 -26.24 -14.10 -14.29
C GLY A 135 -25.18 -15.16 -14.17
N GLY A 136 -24.28 -14.95 -13.22
CA GLY A 136 -23.28 -15.93 -12.91
C GLY A 136 -24.06 -17.18 -12.58
N GLU A 137 -23.98 -18.19 -13.45
CA GLU A 137 -24.55 -19.49 -13.15
C GLU A 137 -24.10 -19.88 -11.75
N LYS A 138 -24.96 -20.60 -11.01
CA LYS A 138 -24.75 -20.99 -9.60
C LYS A 138 -23.35 -21.59 -9.33
N HIS A 139 -22.63 -21.98 -10.39
CA HIS A 139 -21.34 -22.66 -10.41
C HIS A 139 -20.31 -21.96 -11.34
N SER A 140 -20.42 -20.64 -11.60
CA SER A 140 -19.44 -19.93 -12.42
C SER A 140 -18.09 -19.82 -11.72
N PHE A 141 -17.03 -19.86 -12.49
CA PHE A 141 -15.65 -19.70 -11.96
C PHE A 141 -15.48 -18.38 -11.20
N GLU A 142 -16.08 -17.29 -11.69
CA GLU A 142 -16.03 -15.99 -11.00
C GLU A 142 -16.65 -16.06 -9.62
N LYS A 143 -17.83 -16.70 -9.49
CA LYS A 143 -18.50 -16.81 -8.20
C LYS A 143 -17.64 -17.58 -7.20
N ILE A 144 -17.12 -18.74 -7.59
CA ILE A 144 -16.24 -19.55 -6.75
C ILE A 144 -14.94 -18.80 -6.38
N THR A 145 -14.38 -18.03 -7.32
CA THR A 145 -13.20 -17.20 -7.07
C THR A 145 -13.49 -16.13 -6.02
N ARG A 146 -14.64 -15.46 -6.10
CA ARG A 146 -15.03 -14.42 -5.13
C ARG A 146 -15.29 -14.99 -3.74
N GLU A 147 -15.93 -16.15 -3.67
CA GLU A 147 -16.14 -16.87 -2.40
C GLU A 147 -14.81 -17.32 -1.78
N TRP A 148 -13.89 -17.83 -2.61
CA TRP A 148 -12.55 -18.17 -2.14
C TRP A 148 -11.79 -16.94 -1.63
N LEU A 149 -11.82 -15.81 -2.33
CA LEU A 149 -11.21 -14.56 -1.88
C LEU A 149 -11.80 -14.10 -0.54
N ALA A 150 -13.13 -14.17 -0.39
CA ALA A 150 -13.80 -13.84 0.86
C ALA A 150 -13.36 -14.75 2.02
N SER A 151 -13.14 -16.06 1.74
CA SER A 151 -12.63 -17.01 2.75
C SER A 151 -11.19 -16.71 3.21
N LYS A 152 -10.45 -15.86 2.47
CA LYS A 152 -9.09 -15.45 2.83
C LYS A 152 -9.05 -14.19 3.70
N ASP A 153 -10.14 -13.46 3.78
CA ASP A 153 -10.21 -12.28 4.63
C ASP A 153 -9.99 -12.66 6.10
N GLY A 154 -9.15 -11.89 6.78
CA GLY A 154 -8.70 -12.18 8.14
C GLY A 154 -7.75 -13.38 8.31
N THR A 155 -7.57 -14.24 7.28
CA THR A 155 -6.67 -15.42 7.37
C THR A 155 -5.28 -15.18 6.78
N ILE A 156 -5.14 -14.20 5.89
CA ILE A 156 -3.87 -13.80 5.27
C ILE A 156 -3.64 -12.30 5.45
N ASP A 157 -2.38 -11.88 5.24
CA ASP A 157 -2.03 -10.46 5.31
C ASP A 157 -2.85 -9.62 4.30
N PRO A 158 -3.41 -8.46 4.72
CA PRO A 158 -4.25 -7.62 3.86
C PRO A 158 -3.58 -7.16 2.55
N ARG A 159 -2.24 -7.04 2.53
CA ARG A 159 -1.50 -6.73 1.29
C ARG A 159 -1.53 -7.92 0.34
N THR A 160 -1.30 -9.12 0.86
CA THR A 160 -1.39 -10.36 0.07
C THR A 160 -2.78 -10.57 -0.49
N LEU A 161 -3.83 -10.31 0.30
CA LEU A 161 -5.20 -10.39 -0.17
C LEU A 161 -5.47 -9.39 -1.31
N ARG A 162 -5.03 -8.14 -1.17
CA ARG A 162 -5.14 -7.14 -2.25
C ARG A 162 -4.45 -7.58 -3.53
N ASP A 163 -3.26 -8.17 -3.41
CA ASP A 163 -2.53 -8.71 -4.57
C ASP A 163 -3.28 -9.87 -5.21
N TYR A 164 -3.92 -10.73 -4.42
CA TYR A 164 -4.76 -11.82 -4.93
C TYR A 164 -5.99 -11.28 -5.66
N VAL A 165 -6.71 -10.34 -5.04
CA VAL A 165 -7.87 -9.67 -5.67
C VAL A 165 -7.48 -9.03 -6.99
N MET A 166 -6.38 -8.26 -7.02
CA MET A 166 -5.90 -7.61 -8.22
C MET A 166 -5.58 -8.62 -9.34
N ASN A 167 -4.89 -9.71 -9.01
CA ASN A 167 -4.57 -10.76 -10.00
C ASN A 167 -5.82 -11.49 -10.48
N CYS A 168 -6.79 -11.78 -9.62
CA CYS A 168 -8.06 -12.36 -10.02
C CYS A 168 -8.82 -11.44 -10.97
N GLU A 169 -9.00 -10.16 -10.61
CA GLU A 169 -9.78 -9.20 -11.39
C GLU A 169 -9.14 -8.84 -12.74
N THR A 170 -7.81 -8.81 -12.81
CA THR A 170 -7.12 -8.34 -14.03
C THR A 170 -6.68 -9.46 -14.95
N ARG A 171 -6.45 -10.68 -14.45
CA ARG A 171 -5.82 -11.77 -15.21
C ARG A 171 -6.63 -13.07 -15.29
N ILE A 172 -7.38 -13.40 -14.25
CA ILE A 172 -8.06 -14.70 -14.16
C ILE A 172 -9.53 -14.59 -14.55
N ILE A 173 -10.30 -13.72 -13.89
CA ILE A 173 -11.75 -13.55 -14.12
C ILE A 173 -12.07 -13.12 -15.56
N PRO A 174 -11.31 -12.21 -16.22
CA PRO A 174 -11.60 -11.86 -17.60
C PRO A 174 -11.52 -13.04 -18.58
N VAL A 175 -10.77 -14.08 -18.25
CA VAL A 175 -10.55 -15.26 -19.11
C VAL A 175 -11.50 -16.40 -18.76
N LEU A 176 -11.68 -16.70 -17.48
CA LEU A 176 -12.41 -17.89 -17.00
C LEU A 176 -13.73 -17.58 -16.31
N GLY A 177 -13.98 -16.32 -15.92
CA GLY A 177 -15.05 -15.96 -14.98
C GLY A 177 -16.44 -16.44 -15.38
N GLU A 178 -16.80 -16.33 -16.66
CA GLU A 178 -18.14 -16.71 -17.16
C GLU A 178 -18.33 -18.22 -17.30
N ARG A 179 -17.26 -18.99 -17.30
CA ARG A 179 -17.29 -20.44 -17.49
C ARG A 179 -17.73 -21.15 -16.21
N LYS A 180 -18.39 -22.31 -16.37
CA LYS A 180 -18.67 -23.22 -15.25
C LYS A 180 -17.36 -23.76 -14.69
N ILE A 181 -17.21 -23.74 -13.35
CA ILE A 181 -16.01 -24.27 -12.69
C ILE A 181 -15.70 -25.72 -13.11
N SER A 182 -16.75 -26.54 -13.28
CA SER A 182 -16.62 -27.94 -13.70
C SER A 182 -16.15 -28.13 -15.14
N SER A 183 -16.22 -27.10 -15.99
CA SER A 183 -15.75 -27.14 -17.38
C SER A 183 -14.30 -26.67 -17.55
N ILE A 184 -13.66 -26.20 -16.47
CA ILE A 184 -12.29 -25.72 -16.52
C ILE A 184 -11.31 -26.89 -16.61
N THR A 185 -10.50 -26.88 -17.66
CA THR A 185 -9.52 -27.92 -17.92
C THR A 185 -8.10 -27.52 -17.49
N THR A 186 -7.22 -28.50 -17.37
CA THR A 186 -5.79 -28.27 -17.14
C THR A 186 -5.18 -27.33 -18.19
N ASN A 187 -5.63 -27.44 -19.46
CA ASN A 187 -5.10 -26.61 -20.54
C ASN A 187 -5.51 -25.15 -20.41
N ASP A 188 -6.74 -24.87 -19.98
CA ASP A 188 -7.21 -23.50 -19.72
C ASP A 188 -6.35 -22.82 -18.64
N LEU A 189 -6.07 -23.53 -17.55
CA LEU A 189 -5.25 -23.01 -16.45
C LEU A 189 -3.81 -22.81 -16.89
N LYS A 190 -3.28 -23.74 -17.70
CA LYS A 190 -1.93 -23.64 -18.26
C LYS A 190 -1.78 -22.45 -19.18
N GLN A 191 -2.76 -22.14 -20.02
CA GLN A 191 -2.76 -20.96 -20.89
C GLN A 191 -2.60 -19.67 -20.10
N ILE A 192 -3.34 -19.50 -19.00
CA ILE A 192 -3.21 -18.32 -18.13
C ILE A 192 -1.80 -18.24 -17.54
N ILE A 193 -1.27 -19.35 -17.05
CA ILE A 193 0.06 -19.39 -16.44
C ILE A 193 1.14 -19.06 -17.48
N ASP A 194 1.06 -19.66 -18.67
CA ASP A 194 2.07 -19.53 -19.72
C ASP A 194 2.03 -18.18 -20.45
N SER A 195 0.92 -17.45 -20.37
CA SER A 195 0.81 -16.08 -20.91
C SER A 195 1.52 -15.03 -20.07
N HIS A 196 2.08 -15.39 -18.92
CA HIS A 196 2.74 -14.47 -18.00
C HIS A 196 4.20 -14.87 -17.77
N GLN A 197 4.99 -13.94 -17.23
CA GLN A 197 6.41 -14.13 -16.94
C GLN A 197 6.76 -13.68 -15.50
N GLY A 198 7.94 -14.09 -15.05
CA GLY A 198 8.47 -13.66 -13.77
C GLY A 198 7.65 -14.17 -12.58
N ARG A 199 7.68 -13.41 -11.49
CA ARG A 199 7.05 -13.79 -10.21
C ARG A 199 5.51 -13.91 -10.29
N VAL A 200 4.89 -13.26 -11.27
CA VAL A 200 3.44 -13.32 -11.49
C VAL A 200 2.99 -14.77 -11.71
N ILE A 201 3.80 -15.60 -12.40
CA ILE A 201 3.51 -17.03 -12.60
C ILE A 201 3.31 -17.75 -11.27
N GLU A 202 4.19 -17.54 -10.29
CA GLU A 202 4.11 -18.19 -8.96
C GLU A 202 2.84 -17.78 -8.23
N THR A 203 2.50 -16.47 -8.31
CA THR A 203 1.28 -15.93 -7.70
C THR A 203 0.03 -16.51 -8.34
N LEU A 204 -0.05 -16.54 -9.68
CA LEU A 204 -1.19 -17.11 -10.40
C LEU A 204 -1.36 -18.60 -10.11
N GLN A 205 -0.29 -19.37 -10.08
CA GLN A 205 -0.34 -20.79 -9.72
C GLN A 205 -0.85 -21.01 -8.30
N THR A 206 -0.43 -20.17 -7.35
CA THR A 206 -0.89 -20.23 -5.96
C THR A 206 -2.38 -19.91 -5.86
N ILE A 207 -2.85 -18.86 -6.54
CA ILE A 207 -4.26 -18.45 -6.57
C ILE A 207 -5.11 -19.54 -7.22
N LEU A 208 -4.76 -19.98 -8.42
CA LEU A 208 -5.52 -21.00 -9.16
C LEU A 208 -5.60 -22.32 -8.39
N LYS A 209 -4.48 -22.74 -7.76
CA LYS A 209 -4.48 -23.92 -6.90
C LYS A 209 -5.42 -23.73 -5.70
N GLY A 210 -5.43 -22.55 -5.09
CA GLY A 210 -6.30 -22.23 -3.97
C GLY A 210 -7.79 -22.27 -4.35
N ILE A 211 -8.15 -21.66 -5.50
CA ILE A 211 -9.52 -21.66 -6.03
C ILE A 211 -10.00 -23.09 -6.30
N MET A 212 -9.17 -23.91 -6.96
CA MET A 212 -9.54 -25.30 -7.27
C MET A 212 -9.68 -26.16 -6.01
N HIS A 213 -8.83 -25.98 -5.01
CA HIS A 213 -8.99 -26.66 -3.72
C HIS A 213 -10.28 -26.24 -3.00
N TYR A 214 -10.61 -24.94 -3.05
CA TYR A 214 -11.87 -24.43 -2.49
C TYR A 214 -13.08 -25.03 -3.21
N ALA A 215 -13.03 -25.12 -4.54
CA ALA A 215 -14.08 -25.72 -5.33
C ALA A 215 -14.29 -27.22 -5.00
N ILE A 216 -13.22 -27.99 -4.76
CA ILE A 216 -13.31 -29.37 -4.30
C ILE A 216 -13.94 -29.46 -2.92
N ALA A 217 -13.47 -28.64 -1.98
CA ALA A 217 -13.97 -28.64 -0.60
C ALA A 217 -15.48 -28.34 -0.52
N ASN A 218 -16.00 -27.56 -1.48
CA ASN A 218 -17.42 -27.23 -1.58
C ASN A 218 -18.21 -28.17 -2.52
N GLY A 219 -17.59 -29.25 -3.04
CA GLY A 219 -18.25 -30.21 -3.89
C GLY A 219 -18.58 -29.74 -5.32
N GLU A 220 -18.00 -28.62 -5.75
CA GLU A 220 -18.22 -28.03 -7.09
C GLU A 220 -17.50 -28.83 -8.20
N ILE A 221 -16.36 -29.42 -7.89
CA ILE A 221 -15.58 -30.31 -8.76
C ILE A 221 -15.04 -31.51 -7.99
N MET A 222 -14.84 -32.62 -8.69
CA MET A 222 -14.37 -33.86 -8.07
C MET A 222 -12.86 -34.03 -8.08
N TYR A 223 -12.14 -33.35 -8.97
CA TYR A 223 -10.67 -33.42 -9.10
C TYR A 223 -10.07 -32.03 -9.35
N ASN A 224 -8.79 -31.90 -9.01
CA ASN A 224 -8.08 -30.64 -9.19
C ASN A 224 -7.31 -30.62 -10.51
N PRO A 225 -7.74 -29.84 -11.52
CA PRO A 225 -7.03 -29.77 -12.80
C PRO A 225 -5.63 -29.16 -12.68
N MET A 226 -5.28 -28.50 -11.57
CA MET A 226 -3.94 -28.00 -11.30
C MET A 226 -2.95 -29.10 -10.93
N GLN A 227 -3.38 -30.31 -10.53
CA GLN A 227 -2.46 -31.39 -10.14
C GLN A 227 -1.52 -31.84 -11.26
N ALA A 228 -1.99 -31.80 -12.51
CA ALA A 228 -1.18 -32.17 -13.68
C ALA A 228 -0.19 -31.07 -14.10
N ILE A 229 -0.26 -29.87 -13.51
CA ILE A 229 0.62 -28.76 -13.87
C ILE A 229 1.83 -28.75 -12.94
N LYS A 230 3.02 -28.94 -13.53
CA LYS A 230 4.27 -28.75 -12.79
C LYS A 230 4.41 -27.29 -12.37
N PHE A 231 4.67 -27.05 -11.08
CA PHE A 231 4.84 -25.70 -10.54
C PHE A 231 6.11 -25.06 -11.14
N LYS A 232 5.93 -24.00 -11.91
CA LYS A 232 7.03 -23.24 -12.50
C LYS A 232 7.50 -22.20 -11.49
N LYS A 233 8.79 -22.18 -11.22
CA LYS A 233 9.43 -21.13 -10.43
C LYS A 233 9.97 -20.05 -11.36
N ALA A 234 9.75 -18.80 -11.02
CA ALA A 234 10.38 -17.69 -11.72
C ALA A 234 11.90 -17.74 -11.51
N LYS A 235 12.65 -17.43 -12.56
CA LYS A 235 14.08 -17.20 -12.42
C LYS A 235 14.24 -16.00 -11.45
N ARG A 236 14.82 -16.25 -10.29
CA ARG A 236 15.10 -15.20 -9.32
C ARG A 236 16.42 -14.56 -9.68
N GLU A 237 16.41 -13.24 -9.81
CA GLU A 237 17.66 -12.50 -9.77
C GLU A 237 18.27 -12.68 -8.37
N THR A 238 19.51 -13.08 -8.34
CA THR A 238 20.25 -13.27 -7.08
C THR A 238 20.53 -11.87 -6.52
N ARG A 239 19.79 -11.49 -5.49
CA ARG A 239 20.12 -10.28 -4.74
C ARG A 239 21.49 -10.50 -4.11
N ARG A 240 22.39 -9.58 -4.33
CA ARG A 240 23.76 -9.62 -3.82
C ARG A 240 24.03 -8.50 -2.82
N ALA A 241 25.08 -8.64 -2.07
CA ALA A 241 25.68 -7.52 -1.35
C ALA A 241 26.27 -6.50 -2.33
N LEU A 242 26.42 -5.26 -1.90
CA LEU A 242 27.18 -4.26 -2.61
C LEU A 242 28.65 -4.67 -2.66
N THR A 243 29.28 -4.48 -3.79
CA THR A 243 30.74 -4.61 -3.91
C THR A 243 31.42 -3.50 -3.09
N ILE A 244 32.69 -3.67 -2.75
CA ILE A 244 33.47 -2.66 -2.03
C ILE A 244 33.44 -1.31 -2.77
N LYS A 245 33.53 -1.33 -4.10
CA LYS A 245 33.45 -0.11 -4.91
C LYS A 245 32.07 0.58 -4.81
N GLU A 246 30.99 -0.20 -4.82
CA GLU A 246 29.64 0.35 -4.66
C GLU A 246 29.42 0.89 -3.23
N GLN A 247 29.99 0.25 -2.22
CA GLN A 247 29.95 0.74 -0.85
C GLN A 247 30.72 2.06 -0.71
N ALA A 248 31.90 2.17 -1.30
CA ALA A 248 32.66 3.42 -1.35
C ALA A 248 31.86 4.53 -2.03
N THR A 249 31.28 4.24 -3.20
CA THR A 249 30.40 5.19 -3.91
C THR A 249 29.19 5.59 -3.07
N PHE A 250 28.58 4.63 -2.36
CA PHE A 250 27.47 4.91 -1.46
C PHE A 250 27.87 5.88 -0.35
N HIS A 251 28.98 5.61 0.34
CA HIS A 251 29.47 6.45 1.45
C HIS A 251 29.91 7.83 0.99
N GLU A 252 30.60 7.95 -0.13
CA GLU A 252 30.99 9.24 -0.69
C GLU A 252 29.77 10.08 -1.02
N ARG A 253 28.82 9.51 -1.75
CA ARG A 253 27.71 10.27 -2.31
C ARG A 253 26.55 10.52 -1.35
N ILE A 254 26.33 9.66 -0.36
CA ILE A 254 25.23 9.84 0.60
C ILE A 254 25.37 11.13 1.43
N TYR A 255 26.57 11.71 1.49
CA TYR A 255 26.84 12.97 2.16
C TYR A 255 26.61 14.20 1.29
N LEU A 256 26.36 14.06 0.00
CA LEU A 256 25.98 15.18 -0.85
C LEU A 256 24.70 15.85 -0.32
N PRO A 257 24.59 17.19 -0.41
CA PRO A 257 23.48 17.95 0.15
C PRO A 257 22.11 17.50 -0.31
N GLU A 258 21.99 17.06 -1.56
CA GLU A 258 20.74 16.57 -2.16
C GLU A 258 20.17 15.30 -1.48
N PHE A 259 21.03 14.52 -0.81
CA PHE A 259 20.62 13.30 -0.12
C PHE A 259 20.48 13.49 1.40
N ALA A 260 20.76 14.67 1.94
CA ALA A 260 20.71 14.93 3.37
C ALA A 260 19.40 14.47 4.06
N PRO A 261 18.17 14.69 3.49
CA PRO A 261 16.94 14.26 4.12
C PRO A 261 16.77 12.73 4.20
N TYR A 262 17.49 11.98 3.37
CA TYR A 262 17.37 10.52 3.25
C TYR A 262 18.54 9.77 3.88
N ARG A 263 19.62 10.48 4.20
CA ARG A 263 20.90 9.95 4.67
C ARG A 263 20.73 9.02 5.86
N LYS A 264 20.13 9.52 6.94
CA LYS A 264 19.92 8.75 8.16
C LYS A 264 19.20 7.42 7.89
N LEU A 265 18.15 7.43 7.09
CA LEU A 265 17.35 6.23 6.80
C LEU A 265 18.12 5.19 5.97
N LEU A 266 18.90 5.61 4.99
CA LEU A 266 19.74 4.71 4.19
C LEU A 266 20.94 4.18 4.97
N LEU A 267 21.55 4.99 5.84
CA LEU A 267 22.60 4.54 6.76
C LEU A 267 22.07 3.55 7.79
N LEU A 268 20.85 3.74 8.31
CA LEU A 268 20.18 2.74 9.17
C LEU A 268 20.01 1.39 8.47
N GLN A 269 19.66 1.39 7.18
CA GLN A 269 19.58 0.14 6.43
C GLN A 269 20.96 -0.51 6.21
N TYR A 270 21.99 0.28 6.02
CA TYR A 270 23.37 -0.20 5.83
C TYR A 270 23.94 -0.82 7.11
N TYR A 271 23.86 -0.11 8.24
CA TYR A 271 24.48 -0.52 9.51
C TYR A 271 23.64 -1.48 10.36
N PHE A 272 22.34 -1.60 10.11
CA PHE A 272 21.43 -2.44 10.90
C PHE A 272 20.64 -3.45 10.06
N GLY A 273 20.84 -3.47 8.77
CA GLY A 273 20.18 -4.42 7.88
C GLY A 273 18.64 -4.34 7.88
N LEU A 274 18.06 -3.17 8.17
CA LEU A 274 16.61 -3.01 8.26
C LEU A 274 15.92 -3.23 6.91
N ARG A 275 14.74 -3.88 6.95
CA ARG A 275 13.84 -3.85 5.80
C ARG A 275 13.25 -2.43 5.67
N PRO A 276 12.95 -1.96 4.44
CA PRO A 276 12.40 -0.61 4.26
C PRO A 276 11.22 -0.29 5.18
N VAL A 277 10.29 -1.23 5.35
CA VAL A 277 9.10 -1.06 6.20
C VAL A 277 9.45 -0.98 7.70
N GLU A 278 10.58 -1.52 8.13
CA GLU A 278 11.01 -1.51 9.53
C GLU A 278 11.51 -0.13 9.98
N LEU A 279 11.85 0.75 9.03
CA LEU A 279 12.24 2.15 9.30
C LEU A 279 11.09 2.99 9.89
N THR A 280 9.84 2.62 9.62
CA THR A 280 8.67 3.41 10.06
C THR A 280 8.37 3.28 11.55
N ASP A 281 8.96 2.27 12.21
CA ASP A 281 8.74 1.99 13.64
C ASP A 281 10.09 1.55 14.25
N ALA A 282 11.11 2.38 14.04
CA ALA A 282 12.45 2.17 14.56
C ALA A 282 12.82 3.28 15.54
N ARG A 283 13.53 2.94 16.63
CA ARG A 283 14.00 3.88 17.63
C ARG A 283 15.26 3.38 18.30
N PHE A 284 16.06 4.27 18.85
CA PHE A 284 17.19 3.91 19.69
C PHE A 284 16.77 3.80 21.16
N GLU A 285 17.25 2.76 21.84
CA GLU A 285 17.14 2.57 23.28
C GLU A 285 18.54 2.22 23.82
N GLY A 286 19.24 3.21 24.38
CA GLY A 286 20.65 3.07 24.78
C GLY A 286 21.55 2.65 23.59
N ASP A 287 22.29 1.58 23.77
CA ASP A 287 23.18 1.03 22.74
C ASP A 287 22.52 0.06 21.78
N PHE A 288 21.19 0.17 21.60
CA PHE A 288 20.45 -0.73 20.73
C PHE A 288 19.47 0.04 19.83
N LEU A 289 19.34 -0.45 18.62
CA LEU A 289 18.23 -0.10 17.74
C LEU A 289 17.10 -1.12 17.95
N ILE A 290 15.93 -0.61 18.30
CA ILE A 290 14.70 -1.39 18.39
C ILE A 290 13.91 -1.13 17.10
N ALA A 291 13.58 -2.19 16.37
CA ALA A 291 12.83 -2.09 15.12
C ALA A 291 11.78 -3.17 15.00
N LEU A 292 10.68 -2.86 14.33
CA LEU A 292 9.64 -3.84 14.03
C LEU A 292 10.24 -5.05 13.27
N ASN A 293 9.90 -6.26 13.71
CA ASN A 293 10.15 -7.45 12.90
C ASN A 293 8.98 -7.66 11.92
N ALA A 294 9.11 -7.11 10.72
CA ALA A 294 8.02 -7.04 9.75
C ALA A 294 7.46 -8.39 9.27
N LYS A 295 8.19 -9.49 9.47
CA LYS A 295 7.77 -10.84 9.04
C LYS A 295 7.18 -11.68 10.18
N HIS A 296 7.33 -11.26 11.41
CA HIS A 296 6.86 -11.99 12.57
C HIS A 296 5.80 -11.21 13.32
N LYS A 297 4.79 -11.95 13.77
CA LYS A 297 3.75 -11.48 14.68
C LYS A 297 3.61 -12.52 15.79
N THR A 298 3.09 -12.13 16.94
CA THR A 298 2.69 -13.09 17.97
C THR A 298 1.52 -13.94 17.48
N SER A 299 1.18 -15.00 18.20
CA SER A 299 -0.05 -15.80 17.96
C SER A 299 -1.30 -14.92 17.92
N ASP A 300 -1.33 -13.85 18.72
CA ASP A 300 -2.44 -12.91 18.87
C ASP A 300 -2.40 -11.77 17.84
N GLY A 301 -1.41 -11.78 16.94
CA GLY A 301 -1.26 -10.81 15.85
C GLY A 301 -0.51 -9.54 16.22
N ASP A 302 0.04 -9.45 17.43
CA ASP A 302 0.77 -8.28 17.91
C ASP A 302 2.11 -8.09 17.21
N LYS A 303 2.59 -6.85 17.22
CA LYS A 303 3.90 -6.48 16.69
C LYS A 303 5.02 -7.10 17.51
N VAL A 304 5.94 -7.76 16.83
CA VAL A 304 7.20 -8.25 17.42
C VAL A 304 8.32 -7.28 17.06
N TYR A 305 9.16 -6.96 18.03
CA TYR A 305 10.31 -6.09 17.81
C TYR A 305 11.59 -6.89 17.92
N LYS A 306 12.57 -6.51 17.12
CA LYS A 306 13.94 -7.03 17.19
C LYS A 306 14.85 -5.96 17.79
N LYS A 307 15.88 -6.42 18.48
CA LYS A 307 16.86 -5.60 19.18
C LYS A 307 18.22 -5.82 18.53
N ILE A 308 18.83 -4.78 18.00
CA ILE A 308 20.08 -4.85 17.25
C ILE A 308 21.10 -3.95 17.94
N PRO A 309 22.27 -4.49 18.36
CA PRO A 309 23.30 -3.66 18.96
C PRO A 309 23.82 -2.60 17.99
N LEU A 310 24.22 -1.46 18.52
CA LEU A 310 24.75 -0.33 17.76
C LEU A 310 26.20 -0.60 17.35
N PRO A 311 26.52 -0.73 16.05
CA PRO A 311 27.90 -0.86 15.59
C PRO A 311 28.72 0.37 15.94
N LYS A 312 30.00 0.21 16.27
CA LYS A 312 30.90 1.32 16.61
C LYS A 312 31.01 2.35 15.47
N GLN A 313 31.12 1.85 14.24
CA GLN A 313 31.22 2.72 13.06
C GLN A 313 29.92 3.53 12.83
N ALA A 314 28.75 2.96 13.12
CA ALA A 314 27.49 3.68 12.96
C ALA A 314 27.40 4.96 13.82
N ARG A 315 28.07 4.98 14.98
CA ARG A 315 28.08 6.15 15.89
C ARG A 315 28.70 7.40 15.25
N VAL A 316 29.60 7.23 14.32
CA VAL A 316 30.24 8.36 13.61
C VAL A 316 29.30 8.98 12.57
N HIS A 317 28.38 8.18 12.04
CA HIS A 317 27.56 8.53 10.89
C HIS A 317 26.10 8.81 11.23
N ILE A 318 25.63 8.35 12.40
CA ILE A 318 24.21 8.42 12.80
C ILE A 318 24.13 9.05 14.18
N ASP A 319 23.43 10.19 14.26
CA ASP A 319 23.05 10.74 15.55
C ASP A 319 21.91 9.89 16.14
N ILE A 320 22.23 9.21 17.25
CA ILE A 320 21.31 8.34 17.98
C ILE A 320 20.39 9.10 18.93
N THR A 321 20.66 10.38 19.20
CA THR A 321 19.85 11.22 20.08
C THR A 321 18.63 11.79 19.36
N GLU A 322 18.70 11.94 18.04
CA GLU A 322 17.60 12.39 17.23
C GLU A 322 16.61 11.24 16.95
N PRO A 323 15.31 11.51 16.95
CA PRO A 323 14.30 10.51 16.60
C PRO A 323 14.49 10.00 15.16
N ILE A 324 14.04 8.78 14.93
CA ILE A 324 14.02 8.20 13.58
C ILE A 324 12.67 8.51 12.96
N GLU A 325 12.65 9.46 12.04
CA GLU A 325 11.44 9.82 11.31
C GLU A 325 11.52 9.34 9.87
N CYS A 326 10.49 8.65 9.40
CA CYS A 326 10.39 8.20 8.01
C CYS A 326 9.17 8.84 7.32
N PRO A 327 9.24 10.14 6.97
CA PRO A 327 8.12 10.88 6.36
C PRO A 327 7.92 10.53 4.89
N PHE A 328 8.78 9.68 4.32
CA PHE A 328 8.81 9.36 2.90
C PHE A 328 8.11 8.02 2.60
N ALA A 329 7.49 7.93 1.43
CA ALA A 329 7.08 6.65 0.90
C ALA A 329 8.32 5.76 0.64
N LEU A 330 8.20 4.46 0.95
CA LEU A 330 9.33 3.51 0.82
C LEU A 330 9.89 3.44 -0.61
N ASP A 331 9.06 3.63 -1.63
CA ASP A 331 9.49 3.73 -3.03
C ASP A 331 10.38 4.95 -3.30
N THR A 332 10.20 6.02 -2.53
CA THR A 332 11.07 7.21 -2.62
C THR A 332 12.48 6.87 -2.19
N LEU A 333 12.66 6.17 -1.06
CA LEU A 333 13.97 5.74 -0.60
C LEU A 333 14.67 4.83 -1.62
N ASN A 334 13.92 3.93 -2.26
CA ASN A 334 14.48 3.08 -3.30
C ASN A 334 14.93 3.89 -4.54
N ARG A 335 14.17 4.91 -4.95
CA ARG A 335 14.57 5.81 -6.05
C ARG A 335 15.79 6.65 -5.69
N ILE A 336 15.89 7.12 -4.46
CA ILE A 336 17.04 7.88 -3.96
C ILE A 336 18.28 6.99 -3.92
N PHE A 337 18.16 5.76 -3.40
CA PHE A 337 19.27 4.81 -3.37
C PHE A 337 19.86 4.54 -4.76
N LYS A 338 19.00 4.35 -5.78
CA LYS A 338 19.43 4.24 -7.17
C LYS A 338 20.21 5.47 -7.67
N LYS A 339 19.80 6.67 -7.26
CA LYS A 339 20.51 7.92 -7.59
C LYS A 339 21.85 8.01 -6.87
N VAL A 340 21.92 7.61 -5.59
CA VAL A 340 23.17 7.59 -4.83
C VAL A 340 24.19 6.69 -5.52
N LEU A 341 23.80 5.49 -5.92
CA LEU A 341 24.69 4.54 -6.61
C LEU A 341 24.82 4.79 -8.11
N GLN A 342 24.03 5.71 -8.70
CA GLN A 342 23.97 5.95 -10.14
C GLN A 342 23.66 4.69 -10.96
N ASP A 343 22.95 3.74 -10.34
CA ASP A 343 22.58 2.46 -10.95
C ASP A 343 21.07 2.24 -10.83
N LYS A 344 20.41 1.95 -11.95
CA LYS A 344 18.97 1.73 -12.03
C LYS A 344 18.54 0.31 -11.62
N GLU A 345 19.46 -0.63 -11.64
CA GLU A 345 19.18 -2.05 -11.37
C GLU A 345 19.25 -2.40 -9.88
N VAL A 346 20.00 -1.61 -9.08
CA VAL A 346 20.10 -1.84 -7.63
C VAL A 346 18.79 -1.52 -6.92
N THR A 347 18.60 -2.15 -5.78
CA THR A 347 17.50 -1.84 -4.86
C THR A 347 18.04 -1.64 -3.45
N GLN A 348 17.34 -0.85 -2.63
CA GLN A 348 17.73 -0.62 -1.22
C GLN A 348 17.86 -1.92 -0.40
N TYR A 349 17.30 -3.05 -0.86
CA TYR A 349 17.55 -4.35 -0.25
C TYR A 349 19.01 -4.81 -0.35
N TYR A 350 19.80 -4.26 -1.27
CA TYR A 350 21.24 -4.55 -1.34
C TYR A 350 21.97 -4.08 -0.09
N LEU A 351 21.52 -3.00 0.57
CA LEU A 351 22.06 -2.56 1.86
C LEU A 351 21.90 -3.65 2.93
N ARG A 352 20.69 -4.26 3.00
CA ARG A 352 20.44 -5.36 3.93
C ARG A 352 21.27 -6.61 3.61
N HIS A 353 21.46 -6.93 2.32
CA HIS A 353 22.34 -8.03 1.92
C HIS A 353 23.80 -7.73 2.26
N THR A 354 24.24 -6.48 2.11
CA THR A 354 25.58 -6.04 2.51
C THR A 354 25.76 -6.22 4.01
N TYR A 355 24.84 -5.72 4.82
CA TYR A 355 24.86 -5.92 6.27
C TYR A 355 25.01 -7.42 6.63
N ALA A 356 24.15 -8.27 6.10
CA ALA A 356 24.20 -9.70 6.38
C ALA A 356 25.55 -10.32 5.97
N THR A 357 26.03 -10.00 4.76
CA THR A 357 27.30 -10.51 4.23
C THR A 357 28.49 -10.03 5.05
N THR A 358 28.47 -8.79 5.52
CA THR A 358 29.50 -8.25 6.41
C THR A 358 29.47 -8.97 7.75
N CYS A 359 28.31 -9.03 8.41
CA CYS A 359 28.20 -9.60 9.74
C CYS A 359 28.62 -11.08 9.81
N VAL A 360 28.23 -11.92 8.82
CA VAL A 360 28.56 -13.36 8.84
C VAL A 360 30.06 -13.65 8.67
N GLN A 361 30.88 -12.67 8.30
CA GLN A 361 32.33 -12.80 8.25
C GLN A 361 32.97 -12.80 9.66
N TYR A 362 32.30 -12.19 10.63
CA TYR A 362 32.81 -11.96 11.97
C TYR A 362 32.00 -12.71 13.04
N VAL A 363 30.73 -12.96 12.78
CA VAL A 363 29.78 -13.46 13.77
C VAL A 363 29.02 -14.65 13.23
N ARG A 364 28.65 -15.56 14.11
CA ARG A 364 27.87 -16.76 13.76
C ARG A 364 26.54 -16.39 13.09
N PRO A 365 26.13 -17.14 12.04
CA PRO A 365 24.90 -16.84 11.29
C PRO A 365 23.64 -16.78 12.13
N ASP A 366 23.49 -17.57 13.19
CA ASP A 366 22.31 -17.57 14.05
C ASP A 366 22.14 -16.26 14.85
N ILE A 367 23.25 -15.62 15.20
CA ILE A 367 23.26 -14.30 15.84
C ILE A 367 22.82 -13.25 14.81
N VAL A 368 23.36 -13.32 13.58
CA VAL A 368 22.99 -12.43 12.49
C VAL A 368 21.52 -12.58 12.13
N ASP A 369 20.98 -13.82 12.07
CA ASP A 369 19.56 -14.10 11.85
C ASP A 369 18.69 -13.42 12.94
N THR A 370 19.13 -13.46 14.20
CA THR A 370 18.46 -12.80 15.31
C THR A 370 18.41 -11.28 15.10
N TRP A 371 19.51 -10.64 14.73
CA TRP A 371 19.57 -9.21 14.45
C TRP A 371 18.72 -8.83 13.23
N MET A 372 18.76 -9.66 12.20
CA MET A 372 17.94 -9.45 11.01
C MET A 372 16.45 -9.72 11.24
N GLY A 373 16.09 -10.44 12.31
CA GLY A 373 14.72 -10.89 12.56
C GLY A 373 14.25 -11.88 11.49
N ASP A 374 15.17 -12.75 11.04
CA ASP A 374 14.84 -13.89 10.20
C ASP A 374 14.73 -15.15 11.09
N SER A 375 13.84 -16.08 10.71
CA SER A 375 13.73 -17.35 11.43
C SER A 375 14.93 -18.22 11.10
N SER A 376 15.63 -18.71 12.12
CA SER A 376 16.65 -19.73 11.91
C SER A 376 16.01 -21.00 11.34
N GLU A 377 16.62 -21.56 10.30
CA GLU A 377 16.17 -22.84 9.74
C GLU A 377 16.42 -24.01 10.70
N ARG A 378 17.38 -23.86 11.62
CA ARG A 378 17.73 -24.88 12.60
C ARG A 378 16.85 -24.79 13.84
N LEU A 379 16.38 -25.95 14.34
CA LEU A 379 15.54 -26.05 15.53
C LEU A 379 16.17 -25.37 16.75
N VAL A 380 17.49 -25.55 16.92
CA VAL A 380 18.26 -24.93 18.02
C VAL A 380 18.16 -23.40 17.96
N GLY A 381 18.27 -22.79 16.79
CA GLY A 381 18.14 -21.34 16.63
C GLY A 381 16.72 -20.81 16.87
N ARG A 382 15.70 -21.65 16.79
CA ARG A 382 14.30 -21.25 17.05
C ARG A 382 13.92 -21.30 18.54
N VAL A 383 14.50 -22.21 19.28
CA VAL A 383 14.02 -22.56 20.64
C VAL A 383 14.96 -22.09 21.74
N TYR A 384 16.28 -22.01 21.47
CA TYR A 384 17.28 -21.82 22.53
C TYR A 384 18.09 -20.53 22.45
N THR A 385 17.83 -19.64 21.49
CA THR A 385 18.65 -18.44 21.33
C THR A 385 18.03 -17.21 21.97
N HIS A 386 18.12 -17.12 23.29
CA HIS A 386 17.98 -15.85 24.02
C HIS A 386 19.40 -15.37 24.36
N PHE A 387 19.93 -14.49 23.53
CA PHE A 387 21.25 -13.92 23.78
C PHE A 387 21.16 -12.75 24.74
N PRO A 388 21.92 -12.73 25.87
CA PRO A 388 21.99 -11.56 26.74
C PRO A 388 22.53 -10.33 26.00
N ASP A 389 22.06 -9.14 26.39
CA ASP A 389 22.46 -7.87 25.76
C ASP A 389 23.97 -7.67 25.71
N LYS A 390 24.66 -7.96 26.81
CA LYS A 390 26.14 -7.87 26.86
C LYS A 390 26.83 -8.77 25.84
N PHE A 391 26.31 -9.97 25.63
CA PHE A 391 26.81 -10.90 24.63
C PHE A 391 26.57 -10.34 23.21
N MET A 392 25.37 -9.86 22.94
CA MET A 392 25.00 -9.29 21.65
C MET A 392 25.86 -8.09 21.29
N THR A 393 26.12 -7.20 22.25
CA THR A 393 27.03 -6.05 22.07
C THR A 393 28.45 -6.48 21.80
N ALA A 394 28.98 -7.45 22.57
CA ALA A 394 30.32 -7.98 22.35
C ALA A 394 30.47 -8.63 20.97
N GLN A 395 29.45 -9.31 20.47
CA GLN A 395 29.47 -9.87 19.13
C GLN A 395 29.42 -8.78 18.04
N MET A 396 28.64 -7.73 18.23
CA MET A 396 28.59 -6.59 17.30
C MET A 396 29.91 -5.83 17.26
N ASP A 397 30.64 -5.76 18.37
CA ASP A 397 31.96 -5.11 18.48
C ASP A 397 33.03 -5.80 17.62
N LEU A 398 32.82 -7.07 17.24
CA LEU A 398 33.71 -7.78 16.32
C LEU A 398 33.47 -7.40 14.86
N VAL A 399 32.26 -6.92 14.52
CA VAL A 399 31.89 -6.60 13.14
C VAL A 399 32.59 -5.34 12.68
N GLN A 400 33.26 -5.42 11.54
CA GLN A 400 33.90 -4.30 10.89
C GLN A 400 33.18 -4.00 9.58
N PHE A 401 32.59 -2.82 9.50
CA PHE A 401 32.06 -2.30 8.24
C PHE A 401 33.19 -1.59 7.49
N GLU A 402 33.16 -1.62 6.17
CA GLU A 402 34.19 -1.03 5.32
C GLU A 402 34.33 0.49 5.51
N PHE A 403 33.24 1.14 5.94
CA PHE A 403 33.12 2.59 6.11
C PHE A 403 32.39 2.93 7.39
#